data_e28e418d99f894357ae76e95b6a20326
#
_entry.id   e28e418d99f894357ae76e95b6a20326
#
_cell.length_a   1.000
_cell.length_b   1.000
_cell.length_c   1.000
_cell.angle_alpha   90.00
_cell.angle_beta   90.00
_cell.angle_gamma   90.00
#
_symmetry.space_group_name_H-M   'P 1'
#
loop_
_entity.id
_entity.type
_entity.pdbx_description
1 polymer ?
#
loop_
_entity_poly.entity_id
_entity_poly.type
_entity_poly.pdbx_seq_one_letter_code
_entity_poly.pdbx_strand_id
1 'polypeptide(L)'
;MLQMLYAHLDSAISAAQTAIYIDVVQPFFYRFGFMGYDEDTYDALYWVIVGVLEIAVTYAMLRPLEMLRPVENWTNRRAVRVDVLYTWMIKLGVMNFIFFLLLQPYFDSAQGWLRLKGMANIDLDNLIPGVTSQPIVAFIVYLVVLDFAGYWYHRWQHRFGVWWELHAVHHSQQQMSLWSDDRNHLLDDVIQASFFAVLALLIGVSPAQYVVLVAVTNLAQSIQHVNARLYYGWLGERLVVSPIFHRRHHAVGYGHEGTTYGCNFGVLFPWWDVLFRTASWSRAIEPTGIRDQLPTPLGGGRNYGNGFWSQQWLGLVRAAARCTRAKPQGPDQHGAPPGTSLGQSAHHS
;
A
#
# COMPACT_ATOMS: atom_id res chain seq x y z
N MET A 1 29.62 -12.88 -2.03
CA MET A 1 28.99 -12.85 -0.70
C MET A 1 27.46 -12.79 -0.80
N LEU A 2 26.86 -11.76 -1.40
CA LEU A 2 25.40 -11.66 -1.52
C LEU A 2 24.75 -12.82 -2.29
N GLN A 3 25.31 -13.26 -3.40
CA GLN A 3 24.81 -14.43 -4.15
C GLN A 3 24.88 -15.73 -3.33
N MET A 4 25.94 -15.92 -2.54
CA MET A 4 26.04 -17.09 -1.66
C MET A 4 24.99 -17.03 -0.54
N LEU A 5 24.77 -15.86 0.06
CA LEU A 5 23.73 -15.68 1.07
C LEU A 5 22.34 -15.95 0.51
N TYR A 6 22.04 -15.43 -0.68
CA TYR A 6 20.80 -15.68 -1.39
C TYR A 6 20.61 -17.18 -1.66
N ALA A 7 21.62 -17.87 -2.20
CA ALA A 7 21.54 -19.30 -2.47
C ALA A 7 21.33 -20.14 -1.20
N HIS A 8 21.96 -19.75 -0.08
CA HIS A 8 21.77 -20.44 1.19
C HIS A 8 20.35 -20.24 1.76
N LEU A 9 19.83 -19.00 1.66
CA LEU A 9 18.49 -18.68 2.10
C LEU A 9 17.44 -19.41 1.27
N ASP A 10 17.56 -19.37 -0.05
CA ASP A 10 16.66 -20.06 -0.97
C ASP A 10 16.69 -21.58 -0.75
N SER A 11 17.87 -22.17 -0.57
CA SER A 11 18.01 -23.59 -0.21
C SER A 11 17.34 -23.93 1.13
N ALA A 12 17.47 -23.08 2.13
CA ALA A 12 16.84 -23.28 3.42
C ALA A 12 15.30 -23.18 3.34
N ILE A 13 14.78 -22.21 2.57
CA ILE A 13 13.34 -22.07 2.32
C ILE A 13 12.80 -23.29 1.58
N SER A 14 13.49 -23.72 0.50
CA SER A 14 13.10 -24.90 -0.29
C SER A 14 13.13 -26.19 0.52
N ALA A 15 14.10 -26.35 1.43
CA ALA A 15 14.16 -27.50 2.34
C ALA A 15 12.98 -27.48 3.34
N ALA A 16 12.66 -26.31 3.91
CA ALA A 16 11.51 -26.15 4.80
C ALA A 16 10.18 -26.40 4.05
N GLN A 17 10.04 -25.87 2.84
CA GLN A 17 8.89 -26.09 1.96
C GLN A 17 8.69 -27.59 1.71
N THR A 18 9.73 -28.30 1.31
CA THR A 18 9.68 -29.75 1.05
C THR A 18 9.28 -30.53 2.29
N ALA A 19 9.88 -30.23 3.45
CA ALA A 19 9.54 -30.87 4.69
C ALA A 19 8.08 -30.66 5.09
N ILE A 20 7.61 -29.41 5.10
CA ILE A 20 6.21 -29.08 5.44
C ILE A 20 5.25 -29.73 4.43
N TYR A 21 5.60 -29.72 3.15
CA TYR A 21 4.77 -30.33 2.12
C TYR A 21 4.61 -31.84 2.35
N ILE A 22 5.70 -32.56 2.50
CA ILE A 22 5.72 -34.04 2.67
C ILE A 22 5.05 -34.43 3.99
N ASP A 23 5.37 -33.74 5.08
CA ASP A 23 4.95 -34.16 6.44
C ASP A 23 3.53 -33.71 6.80
N VAL A 24 3.04 -32.63 6.18
CA VAL A 24 1.75 -32.01 6.56
C VAL A 24 0.76 -31.93 5.39
N VAL A 25 1.16 -31.31 4.28
CA VAL A 25 0.24 -30.98 3.19
C VAL A 25 -0.14 -32.21 2.38
N GLN A 26 0.84 -33.00 1.95
CA GLN A 26 0.64 -34.18 1.11
C GLN A 26 -0.24 -35.24 1.78
N PRO A 27 -0.05 -35.62 3.08
CA PRO A 27 -0.95 -36.55 3.76
C PRO A 27 -2.39 -36.04 3.87
N PHE A 28 -2.57 -34.72 4.08
CA PHE A 28 -3.88 -34.10 4.09
C PHE A 28 -4.53 -34.17 2.70
N PHE A 29 -3.80 -33.82 1.66
CA PHE A 29 -4.28 -33.85 0.27
C PHE A 29 -4.66 -35.26 -0.18
N TYR A 30 -3.83 -36.24 0.19
CA TYR A 30 -4.14 -37.64 -0.08
C TYR A 30 -5.43 -38.09 0.63
N ARG A 31 -5.57 -37.72 1.91
CA ARG A 31 -6.75 -38.10 2.71
C ARG A 31 -8.04 -37.50 2.20
N PHE A 32 -8.02 -36.29 1.65
CA PHE A 32 -9.20 -35.57 1.21
C PHE A 32 -9.39 -35.53 -0.32
N GLY A 33 -8.54 -36.21 -1.07
CA GLY A 33 -8.64 -36.31 -2.53
C GLY A 33 -8.24 -35.06 -3.29
N PHE A 34 -7.39 -34.19 -2.73
CA PHE A 34 -6.95 -32.93 -3.34
C PHE A 34 -5.64 -33.04 -4.13
N MET A 35 -5.16 -34.26 -4.42
CA MET A 35 -3.87 -34.48 -5.11
C MET A 35 -3.77 -33.86 -6.51
N GLY A 36 -4.90 -33.46 -7.12
CA GLY A 36 -4.88 -32.71 -8.38
C GLY A 36 -4.36 -31.27 -8.26
N TYR A 37 -4.17 -30.76 -7.06
CA TYR A 37 -3.69 -29.40 -6.75
C TYR A 37 -2.31 -29.41 -6.07
N ASP A 38 -1.59 -30.51 -6.12
CA ASP A 38 -0.37 -30.69 -5.32
C ASP A 38 0.78 -29.79 -5.80
N GLU A 39 0.98 -29.63 -7.11
CA GLU A 39 2.02 -28.77 -7.69
C GLU A 39 1.75 -27.30 -7.35
N ASP A 40 0.53 -26.80 -7.61
CA ASP A 40 0.17 -25.41 -7.30
C ASP A 40 0.30 -25.11 -5.81
N THR A 41 -0.05 -26.07 -4.95
CA THR A 41 0.04 -25.91 -3.50
C THR A 41 1.48 -25.97 -3.01
N TYR A 42 2.31 -26.82 -3.62
CA TYR A 42 3.74 -26.84 -3.33
C TYR A 42 4.37 -25.47 -3.62
N ASP A 43 4.11 -24.89 -4.78
CA ASP A 43 4.61 -23.57 -5.16
C ASP A 43 4.07 -22.45 -4.27
N ALA A 44 2.76 -22.50 -3.95
CA ALA A 44 2.16 -21.55 -3.03
C ALA A 44 2.78 -21.58 -1.63
N LEU A 45 3.17 -22.77 -1.14
CA LEU A 45 3.81 -22.93 0.18
C LEU A 45 5.14 -22.18 0.29
N TYR A 46 5.92 -22.10 -0.80
CA TYR A 46 7.14 -21.28 -0.85
C TYR A 46 6.83 -19.82 -0.48
N TRP A 47 5.81 -19.25 -1.12
CA TRP A 47 5.41 -17.86 -0.88
C TRP A 47 4.83 -17.63 0.50
N VAL A 48 4.13 -18.61 1.06
CA VAL A 48 3.67 -18.58 2.47
C VAL A 48 4.86 -18.48 3.42
N ILE A 49 5.90 -19.30 3.23
CA ILE A 49 7.12 -19.27 4.05
C ILE A 49 7.83 -17.92 3.91
N VAL A 50 7.97 -17.41 2.69
CA VAL A 50 8.57 -16.09 2.44
C VAL A 50 7.76 -15.00 3.14
N GLY A 51 6.43 -15.04 3.06
CA GLY A 51 5.56 -14.09 3.75
C GLY A 51 5.69 -14.12 5.28
N VAL A 52 5.78 -15.32 5.87
CA VAL A 52 6.04 -15.46 7.31
C VAL A 52 7.39 -14.84 7.70
N LEU A 53 8.44 -15.10 6.89
CA LEU A 53 9.76 -14.51 7.11
C LEU A 53 9.72 -12.97 6.96
N GLU A 54 9.02 -12.45 5.96
CA GLU A 54 8.83 -11.01 5.78
C GLU A 54 8.16 -10.39 7.00
N ILE A 55 7.07 -10.99 7.50
CA ILE A 55 6.40 -10.52 8.73
C ILE A 55 7.37 -10.55 9.92
N ALA A 56 8.10 -11.66 10.10
CA ALA A 56 9.02 -11.81 11.22
C ALA A 56 10.15 -10.76 11.17
N VAL A 57 10.77 -10.56 10.02
CA VAL A 57 11.83 -9.57 9.81
C VAL A 57 11.31 -8.15 10.02
N THR A 58 10.20 -7.79 9.39
CA THR A 58 9.58 -6.48 9.52
C THR A 58 9.21 -6.19 10.98
N TYR A 59 8.62 -7.15 11.68
CA TYR A 59 8.30 -7.04 13.09
C TYR A 59 9.55 -6.87 13.95
N ALA A 60 10.57 -7.72 13.76
CA ALA A 60 11.82 -7.65 14.51
C ALA A 60 12.56 -6.33 14.32
N MET A 61 12.50 -5.74 13.12
CA MET A 61 13.14 -4.47 12.82
C MET A 61 12.34 -3.26 13.33
N LEU A 62 11.03 -3.24 13.11
CA LEU A 62 10.22 -2.04 13.31
C LEU A 62 9.58 -1.97 14.71
N ARG A 63 9.25 -3.12 15.30
CA ARG A 63 8.62 -3.13 16.62
C ARG A 63 9.47 -2.50 17.73
N PRO A 64 10.78 -2.72 17.82
CA PRO A 64 11.62 -2.02 18.78
C PRO A 64 11.58 -0.49 18.61
N LEU A 65 11.52 0.02 17.38
CA LEU A 65 11.42 1.46 17.11
C LEU A 65 10.10 2.03 17.65
N GLU A 66 8.97 1.33 17.45
CA GLU A 66 7.67 1.72 18.02
C GLU A 66 7.65 1.71 19.55
N MET A 67 8.40 0.80 20.17
CA MET A 67 8.48 0.70 21.64
C MET A 67 9.37 1.78 22.24
N LEU A 68 10.48 2.12 21.57
CA LEU A 68 11.48 3.06 22.09
C LEU A 68 11.11 4.53 21.89
N ARG A 69 10.46 4.86 20.78
CA ARG A 69 10.12 6.23 20.40
C ARG A 69 8.73 6.35 19.77
N PRO A 70 7.66 5.93 20.45
CA PRO A 70 6.32 5.98 19.89
C PRO A 70 5.90 7.43 19.62
N VAL A 71 5.15 7.62 18.54
CA VAL A 71 4.45 8.88 18.27
C VAL A 71 3.24 9.00 19.20
N GLU A 72 2.50 7.89 19.36
CA GLU A 72 1.31 7.81 20.17
C GLU A 72 1.21 6.48 20.92
N ASN A 73 0.49 6.47 22.04
CA ASN A 73 0.19 5.24 22.75
C ASN A 73 -1.10 4.62 22.20
N TRP A 74 -1.08 3.34 21.93
CA TRP A 74 -2.27 2.64 21.44
C TRP A 74 -3.29 2.47 22.55
N THR A 75 -4.41 3.12 22.40
CA THR A 75 -5.57 3.02 23.31
C THR A 75 -6.55 1.94 22.83
N ASN A 76 -6.71 1.78 21.52
CA ASN A 76 -7.58 0.78 20.90
C ASN A 76 -6.79 -0.38 20.29
N ARG A 77 -6.37 -1.32 21.14
CA ARG A 77 -5.63 -2.51 20.70
C ARG A 77 -6.44 -3.44 19.78
N ARG A 78 -7.79 -3.33 19.78
CA ARG A 78 -8.62 -4.11 18.85
C ARG A 78 -8.43 -3.63 17.41
N ALA A 79 -8.37 -2.33 17.18
CA ALA A 79 -8.11 -1.78 15.86
C ALA A 79 -6.75 -2.25 15.32
N VAL A 80 -5.69 -2.20 16.14
CA VAL A 80 -4.36 -2.70 15.75
C VAL A 80 -4.38 -4.21 15.43
N ARG A 81 -5.15 -5.03 16.19
CA ARG A 81 -5.28 -6.46 15.88
C ARG A 81 -5.99 -6.73 14.54
N VAL A 82 -6.89 -5.85 14.14
CA VAL A 82 -7.51 -5.93 12.81
C VAL A 82 -6.46 -5.67 11.72
N ASP A 83 -5.56 -4.72 11.93
CA ASP A 83 -4.47 -4.45 10.97
C ASP A 83 -3.49 -5.63 10.89
N VAL A 84 -3.17 -6.27 12.03
CA VAL A 84 -2.41 -7.53 12.03
C VAL A 84 -3.08 -8.59 11.16
N LEU A 85 -4.41 -8.73 11.22
CA LEU A 85 -5.13 -9.67 10.36
C LEU A 85 -4.97 -9.31 8.87
N TYR A 86 -5.06 -8.04 8.51
CA TYR A 86 -4.81 -7.58 7.13
C TYR A 86 -3.41 -8.00 6.67
N THR A 87 -2.38 -7.68 7.45
CA THR A 87 -1.00 -8.04 7.13
C THR A 87 -0.84 -9.54 6.92
N TRP A 88 -1.38 -10.36 7.81
CA TRP A 88 -1.29 -11.81 7.65
C TRP A 88 -2.01 -12.31 6.39
N MET A 89 -3.20 -11.80 6.08
CA MET A 89 -3.93 -12.20 4.88
C MET A 89 -3.20 -11.82 3.58
N ILE A 90 -2.59 -10.65 3.55
CA ILE A 90 -1.84 -10.18 2.37
C ILE A 90 -0.49 -10.90 2.25
N LYS A 91 0.33 -10.88 3.32
CA LYS A 91 1.70 -11.43 3.29
C LYS A 91 1.75 -12.96 3.17
N LEU A 92 0.77 -13.69 3.70
CA LEU A 92 0.65 -15.14 3.45
C LEU A 92 0.13 -15.47 2.05
N GLY A 93 -0.09 -14.48 1.21
CA GLY A 93 -0.51 -14.69 -0.15
C GLY A 93 -1.94 -15.21 -0.32
N VAL A 94 -2.75 -15.24 0.75
CA VAL A 94 -4.14 -15.73 0.68
C VAL A 94 -4.93 -14.95 -0.36
N MET A 95 -4.82 -13.62 -0.34
CA MET A 95 -5.48 -12.76 -1.32
C MET A 95 -4.83 -12.87 -2.70
N ASN A 96 -3.49 -12.91 -2.75
CA ASN A 96 -2.75 -13.04 -3.99
C ASN A 96 -3.10 -14.36 -4.72
N PHE A 97 -3.26 -15.46 -3.99
CA PHE A 97 -3.69 -16.74 -4.54
C PHE A 97 -5.11 -16.67 -5.13
N ILE A 98 -6.05 -16.07 -4.40
CA ILE A 98 -7.41 -15.87 -4.89
C ILE A 98 -7.42 -15.01 -6.15
N PHE A 99 -6.64 -13.93 -6.16
CA PHE A 99 -6.54 -13.04 -7.33
C PHE A 99 -5.88 -13.74 -8.51
N PHE A 100 -4.84 -14.52 -8.27
CA PHE A 100 -4.22 -15.36 -9.29
C PHE A 100 -5.25 -16.27 -9.96
N LEU A 101 -5.98 -17.06 -9.18
CA LEU A 101 -7.01 -17.96 -9.72
C LEU A 101 -8.10 -17.23 -10.53
N LEU A 102 -8.50 -16.04 -10.08
CA LEU A 102 -9.56 -15.27 -10.74
C LEU A 102 -9.07 -14.49 -11.96
N LEU A 103 -7.87 -13.96 -11.96
CA LEU A 103 -7.39 -13.01 -12.95
C LEU A 103 -6.42 -13.62 -13.97
N GLN A 104 -5.72 -14.71 -13.65
CA GLN A 104 -4.73 -15.33 -14.53
C GLN A 104 -5.29 -15.65 -15.92
N PRO A 105 -6.48 -16.26 -16.07
CA PRO A 105 -7.01 -16.56 -17.41
C PRO A 105 -7.25 -15.31 -18.26
N TYR A 106 -7.59 -14.19 -17.64
CA TYR A 106 -7.77 -12.92 -18.34
C TYR A 106 -6.43 -12.29 -18.74
N PHE A 107 -5.41 -12.38 -17.89
CA PHE A 107 -4.06 -11.93 -18.21
C PHE A 107 -3.47 -12.72 -19.37
N ASP A 108 -3.57 -14.06 -19.36
CA ASP A 108 -3.09 -14.93 -20.42
C ASP A 108 -3.78 -14.63 -21.77
N SER A 109 -5.10 -14.44 -21.72
CA SER A 109 -5.89 -14.06 -22.89
C SER A 109 -5.49 -12.69 -23.44
N ALA A 110 -5.30 -11.70 -22.57
CA ALA A 110 -4.88 -10.36 -22.96
C ALA A 110 -3.45 -10.36 -23.54
N GLN A 111 -2.52 -11.08 -22.92
CA GLN A 111 -1.15 -11.23 -23.42
C GLN A 111 -1.12 -11.94 -24.78
N GLY A 112 -1.90 -13.01 -24.94
CA GLY A 112 -2.03 -13.71 -26.21
C GLY A 112 -2.56 -12.79 -27.31
N TRP A 113 -3.58 -11.98 -27.01
CA TRP A 113 -4.15 -11.02 -27.94
C TRP A 113 -3.14 -9.92 -28.33
N LEU A 114 -2.39 -9.37 -27.37
CA LEU A 114 -1.34 -8.38 -27.63
C LEU A 114 -0.26 -8.94 -28.57
N ARG A 115 0.20 -10.16 -28.29
CA ARG A 115 1.19 -10.86 -29.16
C ARG A 115 0.66 -11.06 -30.60
N LEU A 116 -0.61 -11.48 -30.74
CA LEU A 116 -1.24 -11.65 -32.05
C LEU A 116 -1.35 -10.34 -32.82
N LYS A 117 -1.47 -9.21 -32.15
CA LYS A 117 -1.49 -7.86 -32.74
C LYS A 117 -0.09 -7.30 -33.04
N GLY A 118 0.97 -8.07 -32.74
CA GLY A 118 2.35 -7.61 -32.90
C GLY A 118 2.74 -6.49 -31.94
N MET A 119 1.96 -6.30 -30.87
CA MET A 119 2.29 -5.35 -29.80
C MET A 119 3.36 -6.00 -28.93
N ALA A 120 4.61 -5.69 -29.20
CA ALA A 120 5.72 -6.03 -28.32
C ALA A 120 5.67 -5.16 -27.05
N ASN A 121 6.21 -5.68 -25.95
CA ASN A 121 6.44 -4.87 -24.75
C ASN A 121 7.29 -3.65 -25.13
N ILE A 122 7.09 -2.55 -24.42
CA ILE A 122 8.01 -1.41 -24.53
C ILE A 122 9.34 -1.88 -23.96
N ASP A 123 10.27 -2.16 -24.88
CA ASP A 123 11.62 -2.53 -24.46
C ASP A 123 12.35 -1.26 -24.03
N LEU A 124 12.73 -1.21 -22.74
CA LEU A 124 13.49 -0.08 -22.20
C LEU A 124 14.81 0.15 -22.93
N ASP A 125 15.43 -0.88 -23.50
CA ASP A 125 16.64 -0.74 -24.31
C ASP A 125 16.41 0.03 -25.61
N ASN A 126 15.17 0.04 -26.12
CA ASN A 126 14.81 0.89 -27.26
C ASN A 126 14.68 2.37 -26.88
N LEU A 127 14.38 2.67 -25.59
CA LEU A 127 14.29 4.03 -25.07
C LEU A 127 15.63 4.52 -24.50
N ILE A 128 16.34 3.67 -23.80
CA ILE A 128 17.64 3.93 -23.15
C ILE A 128 18.58 2.78 -23.50
N PRO A 129 19.32 2.86 -24.62
CA PRO A 129 20.17 1.77 -25.10
C PRO A 129 21.15 1.26 -24.03
N GLY A 130 21.15 -0.06 -23.82
CA GLY A 130 22.04 -0.74 -22.87
C GLY A 130 21.61 -0.67 -21.41
N VAL A 131 20.43 -0.13 -21.09
CA VAL A 131 19.95 -0.03 -19.69
C VAL A 131 19.73 -1.40 -19.08
N THR A 132 19.19 -2.38 -19.84
CA THR A 132 18.92 -3.72 -19.33
C THR A 132 20.18 -4.56 -19.21
N SER A 133 21.28 -4.20 -19.87
CA SER A 133 22.58 -4.85 -19.73
C SER A 133 23.23 -4.61 -18.34
N GLN A 134 22.74 -3.61 -17.61
CA GLN A 134 23.23 -3.24 -16.28
C GLN A 134 22.12 -3.50 -15.24
N PRO A 135 22.09 -4.65 -14.56
CA PRO A 135 20.94 -5.04 -13.71
C PRO A 135 20.57 -4.02 -12.63
N ILE A 136 21.56 -3.35 -12.02
CA ILE A 136 21.31 -2.34 -10.98
C ILE A 136 20.68 -1.10 -11.62
N VAL A 137 21.14 -0.66 -12.79
CA VAL A 137 20.60 0.51 -13.50
C VAL A 137 19.17 0.22 -13.92
N ALA A 138 18.93 -0.95 -14.53
CA ALA A 138 17.59 -1.39 -14.90
C ALA A 138 16.65 -1.41 -13.70
N PHE A 139 17.08 -1.97 -12.56
CA PHE A 139 16.31 -2.00 -11.32
C PHE A 139 15.93 -0.59 -10.86
N ILE A 140 16.88 0.34 -10.83
CA ILE A 140 16.63 1.73 -10.42
C ILE A 140 15.65 2.42 -11.38
N VAL A 141 15.79 2.22 -12.69
CA VAL A 141 14.90 2.81 -13.69
C VAL A 141 13.48 2.28 -13.53
N TYR A 142 13.31 0.96 -13.40
CA TYR A 142 12.01 0.34 -13.14
C TYR A 142 11.40 0.84 -11.82
N LEU A 143 12.21 0.93 -10.76
CA LEU A 143 11.76 1.43 -9.46
C LEU A 143 11.22 2.86 -9.57
N VAL A 144 11.94 3.75 -10.25
CA VAL A 144 11.53 5.15 -10.45
C VAL A 144 10.26 5.25 -11.30
N VAL A 145 10.14 4.44 -12.38
CA VAL A 145 8.95 4.44 -13.24
C VAL A 145 7.72 3.92 -12.50
N LEU A 146 7.87 2.81 -11.76
CA LEU A 146 6.77 2.25 -10.98
C LEU A 146 6.37 3.17 -9.81
N ASP A 147 7.33 3.82 -9.16
CA ASP A 147 7.06 4.79 -8.10
C ASP A 147 6.34 6.04 -8.62
N PHE A 148 6.71 6.52 -9.81
CA PHE A 148 5.97 7.59 -10.50
C PHE A 148 4.51 7.20 -10.76
N ALA A 149 4.29 5.98 -11.25
CA ALA A 149 2.95 5.45 -11.46
C ALA A 149 2.21 5.29 -10.12
N GLY A 150 2.92 4.86 -9.05
CA GLY A 150 2.42 4.77 -7.69
C GLY A 150 1.92 6.10 -7.14
N TYR A 151 2.68 7.17 -7.34
CA TYR A 151 2.26 8.52 -6.98
C TYR A 151 0.92 8.91 -7.64
N TRP A 152 0.78 8.68 -8.95
CA TRP A 152 -0.45 9.00 -9.65
C TRP A 152 -1.61 8.10 -9.26
N TYR A 153 -1.37 6.80 -9.09
CA TYR A 153 -2.36 5.85 -8.60
C TYR A 153 -2.92 6.31 -7.25
N HIS A 154 -2.04 6.58 -6.29
CA HIS A 154 -2.39 7.04 -4.94
C HIS A 154 -3.15 8.40 -4.98
N ARG A 155 -2.69 9.32 -5.82
CA ARG A 155 -3.38 10.61 -6.00
C ARG A 155 -4.78 10.43 -6.62
N TRP A 156 -4.97 9.46 -7.51
CA TRP A 156 -6.29 9.13 -8.07
C TRP A 156 -7.22 8.50 -7.04
N GLN A 157 -6.73 7.65 -6.15
CA GLN A 157 -7.50 7.12 -5.02
C GLN A 157 -8.11 8.24 -4.18
N HIS A 158 -7.40 9.34 -3.97
CA HIS A 158 -7.88 10.52 -3.28
C HIS A 158 -8.77 11.43 -4.15
N ARG A 159 -8.50 11.51 -5.45
CA ARG A 159 -9.20 12.42 -6.36
C ARG A 159 -10.58 11.95 -6.77
N PHE A 160 -10.74 10.65 -6.99
CA PHE A 160 -12.00 10.07 -7.47
C PHE A 160 -12.84 9.57 -6.29
N GLY A 161 -13.99 10.19 -6.06
CA GLY A 161 -14.80 9.95 -4.87
C GLY A 161 -15.24 8.49 -4.68
N VAL A 162 -15.52 7.74 -5.75
CA VAL A 162 -15.82 6.31 -5.66
C VAL A 162 -14.60 5.53 -5.20
N TRP A 163 -13.42 5.86 -5.71
CA TRP A 163 -12.18 5.21 -5.34
C TRP A 163 -11.75 5.56 -3.92
N TRP A 164 -11.93 6.83 -3.53
CA TRP A 164 -11.74 7.25 -2.14
C TRP A 164 -12.52 6.41 -1.15
N GLU A 165 -13.78 6.02 -1.45
CA GLU A 165 -14.59 5.24 -0.52
C GLU A 165 -14.01 3.83 -0.26
N LEU A 166 -13.24 3.29 -1.17
CA LEU A 166 -12.44 2.08 -0.97
C LEU A 166 -11.16 2.39 -0.20
N HIS A 167 -10.38 3.36 -0.67
CA HIS A 167 -9.11 3.78 -0.08
C HIS A 167 -9.26 4.36 1.33
N ALA A 168 -10.44 4.89 1.67
CA ALA A 168 -10.77 5.37 2.99
C ALA A 168 -10.69 4.28 4.09
N VAL A 169 -10.70 2.98 3.75
CA VAL A 169 -10.42 1.92 4.71
C VAL A 169 -9.00 2.07 5.25
N HIS A 170 -8.03 2.36 4.38
CA HIS A 170 -6.64 2.62 4.73
C HIS A 170 -6.51 3.85 5.64
N HIS A 171 -7.10 4.97 5.25
CA HIS A 171 -7.07 6.21 6.02
C HIS A 171 -7.89 6.18 7.32
N SER A 172 -8.81 5.24 7.48
CA SER A 172 -9.66 5.16 8.66
C SER A 172 -8.94 4.70 9.94
N GLN A 173 -7.66 4.33 9.86
CA GLN A 173 -6.86 3.97 11.03
C GLN A 173 -6.47 5.21 11.83
N GLN A 174 -6.91 5.24 13.10
CA GLN A 174 -6.64 6.35 14.03
C GLN A 174 -5.39 6.12 14.88
N GLN A 175 -4.77 4.97 14.79
CA GLN A 175 -3.58 4.59 15.53
C GLN A 175 -2.63 3.84 14.60
N MET A 176 -1.82 4.59 13.85
CA MET A 176 -0.88 4.00 12.90
C MET A 176 0.12 3.08 13.60
N SER A 177 0.49 2.03 12.90
CA SER A 177 1.50 1.06 13.33
C SER A 177 2.13 0.41 12.10
N LEU A 178 3.23 -0.31 12.30
CA LEU A 178 3.86 -1.11 11.24
C LEU A 178 2.88 -2.08 10.53
N TRP A 179 1.71 -2.35 11.13
CA TRP A 179 0.66 -3.20 10.58
C TRP A 179 -0.38 -2.44 9.75
N SER A 180 -0.36 -1.10 9.76
CA SER A 180 -1.41 -0.29 9.13
C SER A 180 -1.26 -0.19 7.61
N ASP A 181 -0.07 -0.52 7.08
CA ASP A 181 0.25 -0.48 5.66
C ASP A 181 -0.69 -1.36 4.83
N ASP A 182 -0.84 -2.61 5.25
CA ASP A 182 -1.66 -3.60 4.54
C ASP A 182 -3.18 -3.45 4.77
N ARG A 183 -3.61 -2.45 5.55
CA ARG A 183 -5.02 -2.19 5.83
C ARG A 183 -5.70 -1.53 4.62
N ASN A 184 -6.13 -2.30 3.66
CA ASN A 184 -6.74 -1.83 2.42
C ASN A 184 -8.10 -2.49 2.17
N HIS A 185 -8.85 -1.91 1.24
CA HIS A 185 -10.03 -2.58 0.70
C HIS A 185 -9.59 -3.59 -0.37
N LEU A 186 -10.05 -4.85 -0.25
CA LEU A 186 -9.65 -5.93 -1.17
C LEU A 186 -9.86 -5.61 -2.65
N LEU A 187 -10.96 -4.92 -2.98
CA LEU A 187 -11.19 -4.49 -4.36
C LEU A 187 -10.16 -3.45 -4.82
N ASP A 188 -9.70 -2.57 -3.93
CA ASP A 188 -8.64 -1.61 -4.23
C ASP A 188 -7.31 -2.33 -4.45
N ASP A 189 -6.99 -3.32 -3.61
CA ASP A 189 -5.80 -4.16 -3.77
C ASP A 189 -5.80 -4.91 -5.12
N VAL A 190 -6.96 -5.46 -5.55
CA VAL A 190 -7.10 -6.11 -6.87
C VAL A 190 -6.83 -5.12 -8.00
N ILE A 191 -7.43 -3.94 -7.93
CA ILE A 191 -7.24 -2.89 -8.95
C ILE A 191 -5.77 -2.47 -8.99
N GLN A 192 -5.16 -2.26 -7.83
CA GLN A 192 -3.75 -1.88 -7.71
C GLN A 192 -2.81 -2.94 -8.25
N ALA A 193 -2.98 -4.19 -7.82
CA ALA A 193 -2.17 -5.31 -8.28
C ALA A 193 -2.28 -5.49 -9.80
N SER A 194 -3.51 -5.40 -10.35
CA SER A 194 -3.75 -5.49 -11.79
C SER A 194 -3.10 -4.33 -12.55
N PHE A 195 -3.22 -3.11 -12.05
CA PHE A 195 -2.61 -1.93 -12.66
C PHE A 195 -1.08 -2.05 -12.74
N PHE A 196 -0.43 -2.42 -11.64
CA PHE A 196 1.03 -2.55 -11.61
C PHE A 196 1.54 -3.77 -12.38
N ALA A 197 0.81 -4.89 -12.38
CA ALA A 197 1.16 -6.07 -13.17
C ALA A 197 1.11 -5.76 -14.68
N VAL A 198 0.06 -5.08 -15.13
CA VAL A 198 -0.06 -4.63 -16.54
C VAL A 198 1.04 -3.63 -16.89
N LEU A 199 1.31 -2.66 -16.03
CA LEU A 199 2.37 -1.68 -16.26
C LEU A 199 3.74 -2.36 -16.34
N ALA A 200 4.06 -3.25 -15.39
CA ALA A 200 5.32 -3.99 -15.38
C ALA A 200 5.50 -4.83 -16.65
N LEU A 201 4.42 -5.51 -17.10
CA LEU A 201 4.40 -6.24 -18.35
C LEU A 201 4.68 -5.33 -19.54
N LEU A 202 4.02 -4.16 -19.60
CA LEU A 202 4.19 -3.20 -20.72
C LEU A 202 5.61 -2.65 -20.82
N ILE A 203 6.26 -2.40 -19.67
CA ILE A 203 7.64 -1.86 -19.66
C ILE A 203 8.72 -2.93 -19.65
N GLY A 204 8.34 -4.22 -19.76
CA GLY A 204 9.28 -5.32 -19.90
C GLY A 204 9.99 -5.75 -18.61
N VAL A 205 9.42 -5.49 -17.43
CA VAL A 205 9.97 -5.98 -16.15
C VAL A 205 9.84 -7.50 -16.10
N SER A 206 10.93 -8.19 -15.83
CA SER A 206 10.87 -9.64 -15.64
C SER A 206 10.16 -10.00 -14.32
N PRO A 207 9.49 -11.17 -14.22
CA PRO A 207 8.81 -11.59 -13.01
C PRO A 207 9.70 -11.56 -11.76
N ALA A 208 10.93 -12.02 -11.86
CA ALA A 208 11.89 -12.02 -10.75
C ALA A 208 12.25 -10.59 -10.29
N GLN A 209 12.47 -9.67 -11.24
CA GLN A 209 12.71 -8.26 -10.91
C GLN A 209 11.49 -7.61 -10.29
N TYR A 210 10.29 -7.93 -10.79
CA TYR A 210 9.03 -7.38 -10.25
C TYR A 210 8.83 -7.77 -8.78
N VAL A 211 9.07 -9.03 -8.43
CA VAL A 211 8.99 -9.49 -7.02
C VAL A 211 9.91 -8.68 -6.11
N VAL A 212 11.17 -8.44 -6.54
CA VAL A 212 12.12 -7.66 -5.75
C VAL A 212 11.69 -6.19 -5.63
N LEU A 213 11.18 -5.59 -6.72
CA LEU A 213 10.65 -4.23 -6.71
C LEU A 213 9.48 -4.07 -5.73
N VAL A 214 8.54 -5.02 -5.77
CA VAL A 214 7.40 -5.05 -4.84
C VAL A 214 7.86 -5.23 -3.39
N ALA A 215 8.79 -6.14 -3.12
CA ALA A 215 9.31 -6.38 -1.77
C ALA A 215 9.99 -5.14 -1.19
N VAL A 216 10.82 -4.44 -1.98
CA VAL A 216 11.46 -3.18 -1.57
C VAL A 216 10.43 -2.10 -1.28
N THR A 217 9.41 -1.96 -2.13
CA THR A 217 8.35 -0.98 -1.96
C THR A 217 7.51 -1.27 -0.72
N ASN A 218 7.11 -2.52 -0.51
CA ASN A 218 6.34 -2.94 0.66
C ASN A 218 7.10 -2.69 1.97
N LEU A 219 8.40 -3.04 2.02
CA LEU A 219 9.22 -2.76 3.20
C LEU A 219 9.30 -1.25 3.48
N ALA A 220 9.47 -0.43 2.47
CA ALA A 220 9.50 1.02 2.62
C ALA A 220 8.15 1.55 3.15
N GLN A 221 7.03 1.08 2.64
CA GLN A 221 5.68 1.46 3.08
C GLN A 221 5.43 1.02 4.54
N SER A 222 5.83 -0.18 4.93
CA SER A 222 5.74 -0.63 6.32
C SER A 222 6.57 0.27 7.26
N ILE A 223 7.77 0.74 6.83
CA ILE A 223 8.57 1.71 7.58
C ILE A 223 7.85 3.06 7.69
N GLN A 224 7.18 3.51 6.64
CA GLN A 224 6.45 4.79 6.61
C GLN A 224 5.26 4.81 7.58
N HIS A 225 4.62 3.66 7.79
CA HIS A 225 3.47 3.54 8.69
C HIS A 225 3.87 3.30 10.16
N VAL A 226 5.14 3.06 10.45
CA VAL A 226 5.60 2.77 11.82
C VAL A 226 5.20 3.86 12.81
N ASN A 227 4.70 3.45 13.98
CA ASN A 227 4.40 4.37 15.08
C ASN A 227 5.67 4.82 15.79
N ALA A 228 6.57 5.48 15.07
CA ALA A 228 7.83 5.94 15.63
C ALA A 228 8.19 7.36 15.16
N ARG A 229 8.84 8.12 16.05
CA ARG A 229 9.32 9.47 15.76
C ARG A 229 10.62 9.41 14.95
N LEU A 230 10.52 9.02 13.69
CA LEU A 230 11.65 8.91 12.77
C LEU A 230 11.66 10.09 11.80
N TYR A 231 12.77 10.80 11.81
CA TYR A 231 13.08 11.88 10.90
C TYR A 231 14.44 11.61 10.25
N TYR A 232 14.48 11.60 8.92
CA TYR A 232 15.67 11.23 8.15
C TYR A 232 16.65 12.39 7.93
N GLY A 233 16.45 13.50 8.62
CA GLY A 233 17.25 14.71 8.40
C GLY A 233 16.81 15.47 7.14
N TRP A 234 17.37 16.66 6.95
CA TRP A 234 16.98 17.52 5.83
C TRP A 234 17.17 16.86 4.46
N LEU A 235 18.28 16.15 4.27
CA LEU A 235 18.57 15.48 3.00
C LEU A 235 17.75 14.22 2.83
N GLY A 236 17.66 13.37 3.86
CA GLY A 236 16.92 12.11 3.79
C GLY A 236 15.45 12.31 3.47
N GLU A 237 14.81 13.34 4.06
CA GLU A 237 13.41 13.71 3.76
C GLU A 237 13.19 14.13 2.29
N ARG A 238 14.24 14.48 1.55
CA ARG A 238 14.17 14.82 0.13
C ARG A 238 14.43 13.63 -0.79
N LEU A 239 15.03 12.58 -0.24
CA LEU A 239 15.41 11.40 -1.01
C LEU A 239 14.37 10.28 -0.92
N VAL A 240 13.83 10.05 0.28
CA VAL A 240 12.85 8.98 0.51
C VAL A 240 11.74 9.45 1.45
N VAL A 241 10.55 8.91 1.26
CA VAL A 241 9.39 9.17 2.10
C VAL A 241 9.64 8.64 3.51
N SER A 242 9.58 9.52 4.50
CA SER A 242 9.76 9.18 5.91
C SER A 242 8.44 8.88 6.62
N PRO A 243 8.47 8.25 7.81
CA PRO A 243 7.28 8.09 8.65
C PRO A 243 6.58 9.41 8.98
N ILE A 244 7.33 10.49 9.22
CA ILE A 244 6.74 11.81 9.53
C ILE A 244 6.07 12.40 8.29
N PHE A 245 6.69 12.28 7.11
CA PHE A 245 6.13 12.76 5.85
C PHE A 245 4.85 12.01 5.48
N HIS A 246 4.86 10.67 5.60
CA HIS A 246 3.69 9.84 5.30
C HIS A 246 2.59 9.97 6.36
N ARG A 247 2.96 10.10 7.64
CA ARG A 247 1.98 10.36 8.71
C ARG A 247 1.20 11.66 8.49
N ARG A 248 1.83 12.68 7.88
CA ARG A 248 1.16 13.91 7.47
C ARG A 248 0.06 13.65 6.43
N HIS A 249 0.30 12.70 5.53
CA HIS A 249 -0.69 12.23 4.56
C HIS A 249 -1.91 11.59 5.24
N HIS A 250 -1.71 10.86 6.34
CA HIS A 250 -2.79 10.26 7.13
C HIS A 250 -3.42 11.19 8.17
N ALA A 251 -2.96 12.45 8.29
CA ALA A 251 -3.44 13.35 9.31
C ALA A 251 -4.87 13.82 9.05
N VAL A 252 -5.68 13.87 10.10
CA VAL A 252 -7.04 14.45 10.05
C VAL A 252 -6.97 15.90 9.58
N GLY A 253 -7.70 16.22 8.51
CA GLY A 253 -7.76 17.56 7.93
C GLY A 253 -6.69 17.87 6.89
N TYR A 254 -5.71 17.01 6.67
CA TYR A 254 -4.66 17.20 5.66
C TYR A 254 -4.55 16.05 4.67
N GLY A 255 -4.79 14.82 5.09
CA GLY A 255 -4.65 13.64 4.25
C GLY A 255 -5.62 13.60 3.08
N HIS A 256 -6.85 14.11 3.25
CA HIS A 256 -7.86 14.20 2.19
C HIS A 256 -8.54 15.56 2.12
N GLU A 257 -8.66 16.28 3.23
CA GLU A 257 -9.57 17.41 3.39
C GLU A 257 -8.86 18.77 3.41
N GLY A 258 -7.63 18.85 3.93
CA GLY A 258 -6.96 20.12 4.23
C GLY A 258 -6.35 20.84 3.03
N THR A 259 -6.18 20.14 1.92
CA THR A 259 -5.71 20.66 0.64
C THR A 259 -6.55 20.04 -0.47
N THR A 260 -6.29 20.37 -1.73
CA THR A 260 -7.04 19.79 -2.84
C THR A 260 -6.90 18.26 -2.88
N TYR A 261 -7.71 17.56 -2.11
CA TYR A 261 -7.77 16.08 -1.95
C TYR A 261 -6.61 15.44 -1.19
N GLY A 262 -5.73 16.19 -0.55
CA GLY A 262 -4.65 15.66 0.26
C GLY A 262 -3.26 16.18 -0.10
N CYS A 263 -2.24 15.60 0.53
CA CYS A 263 -0.83 15.94 0.34
C CYS A 263 0.03 14.67 0.52
N ASN A 264 1.29 14.71 0.10
CA ASN A 264 2.29 13.68 0.35
C ASN A 264 1.88 12.30 -0.18
N PHE A 265 1.58 12.23 -1.49
CA PHE A 265 1.16 11.01 -2.18
C PHE A 265 2.32 10.10 -2.61
N GLY A 266 3.58 10.54 -2.44
CA GLY A 266 4.76 9.77 -2.79
C GLY A 266 4.77 8.42 -2.08
N VAL A 267 5.14 7.35 -2.81
CA VAL A 267 5.24 5.99 -2.27
C VAL A 267 6.65 5.74 -1.75
N LEU A 268 7.68 5.88 -2.59
CA LEU A 268 9.09 5.80 -2.17
C LEU A 268 9.75 7.17 -2.14
N PHE A 269 9.54 7.96 -3.20
CA PHE A 269 10.23 9.22 -3.40
C PHE A 269 9.28 10.40 -3.24
N PRO A 270 9.59 11.40 -2.40
CA PRO A 270 8.82 12.63 -2.27
C PRO A 270 9.00 13.56 -3.47
N TRP A 271 9.80 13.16 -4.47
CA TRP A 271 10.13 13.96 -5.65
C TRP A 271 8.88 14.34 -6.45
N TRP A 272 7.93 13.44 -6.55
CA TRP A 272 6.67 13.66 -7.27
C TRP A 272 5.80 14.67 -6.55
N ASP A 273 5.77 14.63 -5.22
CA ASP A 273 5.06 15.63 -4.42
C ASP A 273 5.67 17.02 -4.60
N VAL A 274 6.98 17.12 -4.70
CA VAL A 274 7.68 18.39 -5.00
C VAL A 274 7.34 18.85 -6.41
N LEU A 275 7.45 17.95 -7.39
CA LEU A 275 7.21 18.27 -8.81
C LEU A 275 5.77 18.73 -9.05
N PHE A 276 4.80 18.05 -8.44
CA PHE A 276 3.37 18.35 -8.61
C PHE A 276 2.77 19.21 -7.49
N ARG A 277 3.62 19.80 -6.62
CA ARG A 277 3.26 20.77 -5.57
C ARG A 277 2.25 20.22 -4.56
N THR A 278 2.39 18.95 -4.22
CA THR A 278 1.59 18.29 -3.19
C THR A 278 2.40 18.02 -1.91
N ALA A 279 3.69 18.38 -1.87
CA ALA A 279 4.55 18.18 -0.71
C ALA A 279 4.18 19.10 0.46
N SER A 280 3.96 18.52 1.64
CA SER A 280 3.81 19.22 2.91
C SER A 280 4.91 18.77 3.88
N TRP A 281 5.84 19.66 4.22
CA TRP A 281 7.02 19.38 5.04
C TRP A 281 6.81 19.68 6.53
N SER A 282 5.56 19.86 6.95
CA SER A 282 5.26 20.07 8.37
C SER A 282 5.65 18.84 9.20
N ARG A 283 6.32 19.08 10.33
CA ARG A 283 6.68 18.06 11.31
C ARG A 283 5.70 17.98 12.47
N ALA A 284 4.59 18.72 12.40
CA ALA A 284 3.55 18.66 13.41
C ALA A 284 2.98 17.25 13.46
N ILE A 285 2.94 16.68 14.66
CA ILE A 285 2.32 15.38 14.90
C ILE A 285 0.84 15.64 15.14
N GLU A 286 0.02 15.23 14.19
CA GLU A 286 -1.42 15.38 14.24
C GLU A 286 -2.09 14.01 14.38
N PRO A 287 -3.32 13.94 14.92
CA PRO A 287 -4.09 12.71 14.93
C PRO A 287 -4.28 12.18 13.51
N THR A 288 -4.20 10.87 13.34
CA THR A 288 -4.49 10.18 12.09
C THR A 288 -5.95 9.76 12.00
N GLY A 289 -6.43 9.51 10.79
CA GLY A 289 -7.82 9.14 10.52
C GLY A 289 -8.51 10.11 9.56
N ILE A 290 -9.82 9.96 9.43
CA ILE A 290 -10.67 10.76 8.57
C ILE A 290 -11.55 11.67 9.43
N ARG A 291 -11.72 12.94 9.05
CA ARG A 291 -12.48 13.91 9.84
C ARG A 291 -13.91 13.46 10.13
N ASP A 292 -14.58 12.88 9.15
CA ASP A 292 -15.98 12.45 9.31
C ASP A 292 -16.17 11.23 10.22
N GLN A 293 -15.09 10.55 10.66
CA GLN A 293 -15.12 9.56 11.74
C GLN A 293 -15.26 10.20 13.13
N LEU A 294 -14.86 11.46 13.26
CA LEU A 294 -14.84 12.11 14.56
C LEU A 294 -16.27 12.44 15.03
N PRO A 295 -16.56 12.33 16.34
CA PRO A 295 -17.84 12.74 16.88
C PRO A 295 -18.13 14.22 16.57
N THR A 296 -19.36 14.50 16.18
CA THR A 296 -19.85 15.85 15.98
C THR A 296 -20.82 16.24 17.10
N PRO A 297 -21.10 17.54 17.32
CA PRO A 297 -22.11 17.96 18.29
C PRO A 297 -23.50 17.40 18.02
N LEU A 298 -23.78 16.95 16.80
CA LEU A 298 -25.07 16.40 16.36
C LEU A 298 -25.12 14.86 16.40
N GLY A 299 -24.04 14.19 16.77
CA GLY A 299 -24.00 12.72 16.84
C GLY A 299 -22.61 12.13 16.62
N GLY A 300 -22.54 10.79 16.61
CA GLY A 300 -21.31 10.06 16.32
C GLY A 300 -20.83 10.25 14.88
N GLY A 301 -19.53 10.07 14.67
CA GLY A 301 -18.92 10.15 13.35
C GLY A 301 -19.34 9.01 12.42
N ARG A 302 -18.98 9.12 11.15
CA ARG A 302 -19.21 8.11 10.12
C ARG A 302 -18.56 6.77 10.48
N ASN A 303 -19.30 5.68 10.33
CA ASN A 303 -18.81 4.35 10.64
C ASN A 303 -18.01 3.78 9.47
N TYR A 304 -16.74 3.43 9.70
CA TYR A 304 -15.85 2.75 8.75
C TYR A 304 -15.68 1.25 9.04
N GLY A 305 -16.32 0.74 10.10
CA GLY A 305 -16.24 -0.65 10.52
C GLY A 305 -15.16 -0.92 11.56
N ASN A 306 -15.47 -1.85 12.48
CA ASN A 306 -14.58 -2.20 13.61
C ASN A 306 -13.86 -3.56 13.43
N GLY A 307 -13.97 -4.16 12.25
CA GLY A 307 -13.36 -5.45 11.92
C GLY A 307 -13.23 -5.62 10.41
N PHE A 308 -12.40 -6.57 9.99
CA PHE A 308 -12.06 -6.81 8.60
C PHE A 308 -13.30 -6.83 7.68
N TRP A 309 -14.24 -7.74 7.87
CA TRP A 309 -15.40 -7.88 7.00
C TRP A 309 -16.33 -6.66 7.00
N SER A 310 -16.51 -6.02 8.17
CA SER A 310 -17.33 -4.81 8.25
C SER A 310 -16.69 -3.64 7.50
N GLN A 311 -15.38 -3.54 7.48
CA GLN A 311 -14.66 -2.51 6.72
C GLN A 311 -14.79 -2.73 5.22
N GLN A 312 -14.63 -3.99 4.77
CA GLN A 312 -14.82 -4.37 3.38
C GLN A 312 -16.26 -4.07 2.91
N TRP A 313 -17.24 -4.54 3.65
CA TRP A 313 -18.65 -4.33 3.30
C TRP A 313 -19.03 -2.84 3.26
N LEU A 314 -18.68 -2.09 4.30
CA LEU A 314 -19.00 -0.66 4.36
C LEU A 314 -18.27 0.15 3.28
N GLY A 315 -17.06 -0.24 2.88
CA GLY A 315 -16.35 0.33 1.73
C GLY A 315 -17.15 0.19 0.44
N LEU A 316 -17.63 -1.03 0.13
CA LEU A 316 -18.47 -1.29 -1.04
C LEU A 316 -19.80 -0.53 -1.01
N VAL A 317 -20.48 -0.51 0.13
CA VAL A 317 -21.76 0.21 0.28
C VAL A 317 -21.55 1.71 0.04
N ARG A 318 -20.47 2.29 0.56
CA ARG A 318 -20.14 3.70 0.35
C ARG A 318 -19.79 4.00 -1.11
N ALA A 319 -18.98 3.15 -1.74
CA ALA A 319 -18.63 3.29 -3.16
C ALA A 319 -19.86 3.20 -4.05
N ALA A 320 -20.74 2.23 -3.81
CA ALA A 320 -22.01 2.07 -4.53
C ALA A 320 -22.93 3.28 -4.35
N ALA A 321 -23.06 3.79 -3.11
CA ALA A 321 -23.85 4.98 -2.83
C ALA A 321 -23.29 6.24 -3.53
N ARG A 322 -21.98 6.29 -3.75
CA ARG A 322 -21.33 7.38 -4.50
C ARG A 322 -21.67 7.30 -6.01
N CYS A 323 -21.71 6.09 -6.57
CA CYS A 323 -22.09 5.88 -7.97
C CYS A 323 -23.55 6.28 -8.25
N THR A 324 -24.45 6.08 -7.28
CA THR A 324 -25.90 6.34 -7.46
C THR A 324 -26.28 7.80 -7.24
N ARG A 325 -25.45 8.58 -6.55
CA ARG A 325 -25.68 10.03 -6.40
C ARG A 325 -25.34 10.75 -7.70
N ALA A 326 -26.33 10.94 -8.56
CA ALA A 326 -26.22 11.73 -9.78
C ALA A 326 -25.89 13.20 -9.43
N LYS A 327 -24.81 13.71 -10.03
CA LYS A 327 -24.23 15.07 -10.00
C LYS A 327 -23.80 15.61 -8.63
N PRO A 328 -22.57 16.12 -8.49
CA PRO A 328 -22.18 16.89 -7.32
C PRO A 328 -23.02 18.18 -7.32
N GLN A 329 -23.85 18.35 -6.33
CA GLN A 329 -24.15 19.68 -5.83
C GLN A 329 -22.79 20.29 -5.49
N GLY A 330 -22.57 21.52 -5.89
CA GLY A 330 -21.30 22.23 -5.87
C GLY A 330 -20.43 22.04 -4.62
N PRO A 331 -19.22 22.58 -4.57
CA PRO A 331 -18.22 22.24 -3.56
C PRO A 331 -18.86 22.20 -2.18
N ASP A 332 -18.79 21.03 -1.54
CA ASP A 332 -19.31 20.81 -0.20
C ASP A 332 -18.81 21.95 0.70
N GLN A 333 -19.73 22.83 1.13
CA GLN A 333 -19.48 23.93 2.06
C GLN A 333 -19.21 23.39 3.49
N HIS A 334 -18.45 22.34 3.61
CA HIS A 334 -18.06 21.81 4.90
C HIS A 334 -16.65 22.30 5.23
N GLY A 335 -16.64 23.49 5.86
CA GLY A 335 -15.57 23.89 6.73
C GLY A 335 -14.44 24.70 6.10
N ALA A 336 -14.71 25.92 5.68
CA ALA A 336 -13.68 26.95 5.83
C ALA A 336 -13.34 27.07 7.33
N PRO A 337 -12.06 27.14 7.73
CA PRO A 337 -11.71 27.43 9.11
C PRO A 337 -12.36 28.77 9.52
N PRO A 338 -12.83 28.92 10.77
CA PRO A 338 -13.37 30.19 11.23
C PRO A 338 -12.30 31.26 11.04
N GLY A 339 -12.63 32.27 10.23
CA GLY A 339 -11.74 33.37 9.97
C GLY A 339 -11.33 34.04 11.27
N THR A 340 -10.05 34.12 11.53
CA THR A 340 -9.49 35.05 12.49
C THR A 340 -9.78 36.45 12.00
N SER A 341 -10.84 37.07 12.52
CA SER A 341 -11.06 38.48 12.41
C SER A 341 -9.96 39.20 13.19
N LEU A 342 -8.88 39.55 12.54
CA LEU A 342 -7.95 40.54 13.05
C LEU A 342 -8.69 41.86 13.07
N GLY A 343 -9.06 42.29 14.29
CA GLY A 343 -9.62 43.60 14.57
C GLY A 343 -8.69 44.70 14.04
N GLN A 344 -9.17 45.47 13.10
CA GLN A 344 -8.62 46.78 12.80
C GLN A 344 -8.95 47.70 13.98
N SER A 345 -7.98 47.90 14.88
CA SER A 345 -7.99 49.04 15.79
C SER A 345 -7.51 50.25 15.04
N ALA A 346 -8.44 51.12 14.72
CA ALA A 346 -8.15 52.47 14.27
C ALA A 346 -7.41 53.23 15.39
N HIS A 347 -6.22 53.71 15.10
CA HIS A 347 -5.62 54.83 15.86
C HIS A 347 -5.92 56.11 15.13
N HIS A 348 -6.85 56.91 15.67
CA HIS A 348 -6.86 58.35 15.57
C HIS A 348 -6.11 58.93 16.76
N SER A 349 -5.16 59.73 16.52
CA SER A 349 -4.54 60.93 17.10
C SER A 349 -3.04 60.86 17.13
#